data_38b77ae70032901a7d107d2965109744
#
_entry.id   38b77ae70032901a7d107d2965109744
#
_cell.length_a   1.000
_cell.length_b   1.000
_cell.length_c   1.000
_cell.angle_alpha   90.00
_cell.angle_beta   90.00
_cell.angle_gamma   90.00
#
_symmetry.space_group_name_H-M   'P 1'
#
loop_
_entity.id
_entity.type
_entity.pdbx_description
1 polymer ?
#
loop_
_entity_poly.entity_id
_entity_poly.type
_entity_poly.pdbx_seq_one_letter_code
_entity_poly.pdbx_strand_id
1 'polypeptide(L)'
;MSVKKDKLKIGIFSLSSCEGCLVQMLNLEDYLLEIFENLSLVECRILGVKNGGEIDVAIVEGAVMSDDEEKRLAKIRQKSKILVAFGDCACHGGKFIVKDFDVEEIDTKLPRTGKFRAYPLDKYVKVDYYVFGCPVDKGEVLDLFKDLLLERIHVSKSYNVCAECILRENACLLDLGIPCLGPITRGGCKAACPSVGRECIGCRGLAEDANIESLISIMKEKGIEIPEYLYNLQKYARGGST
;
A
#
# COMPACT_ATOMS: atom_id res chain seq x y z
N MET A 1 11.81 -36.57 17.57
CA MET A 1 12.14 -35.29 18.25
C MET A 1 11.77 -34.18 17.30
N SER A 2 10.64 -33.49 17.55
CA SER A 2 10.22 -32.31 16.76
C SER A 2 11.18 -31.18 17.12
N VAL A 3 12.02 -30.77 16.18
CA VAL A 3 12.81 -29.54 16.32
C VAL A 3 11.78 -28.41 16.38
N LYS A 4 11.60 -27.80 17.53
CA LYS A 4 10.79 -26.58 17.67
C LYS A 4 11.49 -25.51 16.83
N LYS A 5 10.95 -25.21 15.64
CA LYS A 5 11.40 -24.09 14.83
C LYS A 5 11.16 -22.81 15.65
N ASP A 6 12.17 -21.97 15.78
CA ASP A 6 11.99 -20.68 16.45
C ASP A 6 10.91 -19.88 15.74
N LYS A 7 10.01 -19.27 16.52
CA LYS A 7 8.93 -18.44 15.96
C LYS A 7 9.51 -17.23 15.26
N LEU A 8 8.99 -16.92 14.07
CA LEU A 8 9.39 -15.74 13.30
C LEU A 8 9.06 -14.47 14.09
N LYS A 9 10.07 -13.63 14.34
CA LYS A 9 9.94 -12.40 15.14
C LYS A 9 9.44 -11.25 14.26
N ILE A 10 8.25 -10.73 14.57
CA ILE A 10 7.63 -9.67 13.80
C ILE A 10 7.52 -8.40 14.61
N GLY A 11 7.92 -7.27 13.98
CA GLY A 11 7.62 -5.91 14.43
C GLY A 11 6.61 -5.25 13.51
N ILE A 12 5.58 -4.61 14.08
CA ILE A 12 4.56 -3.87 13.35
C ILE A 12 4.64 -2.41 13.73
N PHE A 13 4.85 -1.56 12.73
CA PHE A 13 5.13 -0.15 12.89
C PHE A 13 4.18 0.72 12.07
N SER A 14 3.78 1.86 12.64
CA SER A 14 3.02 2.89 11.94
C SER A 14 3.85 4.17 11.86
N LEU A 15 3.95 4.73 10.66
CA LEU A 15 4.33 6.11 10.41
C LEU A 15 3.07 6.96 10.19
N SER A 16 3.14 8.04 9.43
CA SER A 16 1.94 8.83 9.12
C SER A 16 0.94 8.05 8.29
N SER A 17 -0.17 7.63 8.91
CA SER A 17 -1.23 6.82 8.32
C SER A 17 -2.55 6.99 9.04
N CYS A 18 -3.63 6.44 8.47
CA CYS A 18 -4.92 6.29 9.14
C CYS A 18 -5.04 4.99 9.94
N GLU A 19 -4.00 4.14 9.93
CA GLU A 19 -3.94 2.79 10.54
C GLU A 19 -4.98 1.80 10.00
N GLY A 20 -5.64 2.11 8.89
CA GLY A 20 -6.66 1.27 8.28
C GLY A 20 -6.13 -0.08 7.79
N CYS A 21 -4.86 -0.14 7.36
CA CYS A 21 -4.24 -1.39 6.94
C CYS A 21 -3.95 -2.31 8.13
N LEU A 22 -3.53 -1.77 9.27
CA LEU A 22 -3.36 -2.55 10.50
C LEU A 22 -4.68 -3.05 11.04
N VAL A 23 -5.73 -2.22 11.01
CA VAL A 23 -7.09 -2.65 11.37
C VAL A 23 -7.54 -3.80 10.46
N GLN A 24 -7.30 -3.70 9.15
CA GLN A 24 -7.64 -4.76 8.20
C GLN A 24 -6.86 -6.06 8.46
N MET A 25 -5.59 -5.95 8.87
CA MET A 25 -4.80 -7.10 9.29
C MET A 25 -5.35 -7.75 10.56
N LEU A 26 -5.76 -6.96 11.56
CA LEU A 26 -6.37 -7.47 12.79
C LEU A 26 -7.75 -8.09 12.56
N ASN A 27 -8.44 -7.71 11.48
CA ASN A 27 -9.72 -8.28 11.07
C ASN A 27 -9.58 -9.57 10.24
N LEU A 28 -8.46 -10.29 10.33
CA LEU A 28 -8.28 -11.59 9.69
C LEU A 28 -9.06 -12.73 10.39
N GLU A 29 -9.77 -12.40 11.48
CA GLU A 29 -10.70 -13.29 12.18
C GLU A 29 -10.02 -14.60 12.63
N ASP A 30 -10.55 -15.75 12.19
CA ASP A 30 -10.05 -17.06 12.59
C ASP A 30 -8.56 -17.29 12.25
N TYR A 31 -8.08 -16.72 11.15
CA TYR A 31 -6.67 -16.85 10.75
C TYR A 31 -5.70 -16.10 11.66
N LEU A 32 -6.17 -15.08 12.39
CA LEU A 32 -5.31 -14.25 13.23
C LEU A 32 -4.67 -15.08 14.35
N LEU A 33 -5.42 -15.97 14.97
CA LEU A 33 -4.93 -16.84 16.04
C LEU A 33 -3.86 -17.82 15.50
N GLU A 34 -4.14 -18.47 14.37
CA GLU A 34 -3.20 -19.39 13.72
C GLU A 34 -1.89 -18.68 13.33
N ILE A 35 -1.99 -17.44 12.82
CA ILE A 35 -0.82 -16.63 12.50
C ILE A 35 0.00 -16.36 13.78
N PHE A 36 -0.63 -15.90 14.86
CA PHE A 36 0.08 -15.60 16.11
C PHE A 36 0.61 -16.83 16.85
N GLU A 37 0.05 -18.02 16.64
CA GLU A 37 0.63 -19.26 17.15
C GLU A 37 2.00 -19.55 16.54
N ASN A 38 2.24 -19.13 15.30
CA ASN A 38 3.47 -19.37 14.56
C ASN A 38 4.44 -18.20 14.55
N LEU A 39 4.02 -17.04 15.04
CA LEU A 39 4.80 -15.82 15.09
C LEU A 39 5.11 -15.40 16.54
N SER A 40 6.18 -14.62 16.70
CA SER A 40 6.51 -13.92 17.94
C SER A 40 6.43 -12.42 17.69
N LEU A 41 5.40 -11.77 18.25
CA LEU A 41 5.22 -10.33 18.12
C LEU A 41 6.20 -9.63 19.09
N VAL A 42 7.16 -8.89 18.52
CA VAL A 42 8.23 -8.20 19.26
C VAL A 42 7.84 -6.76 19.54
N GLU A 43 7.25 -6.10 18.58
CA GLU A 43 6.79 -4.71 18.70
C GLU A 43 5.48 -4.50 17.92
N CYS A 44 4.48 -3.93 18.59
CA CYS A 44 3.22 -3.50 17.98
C CYS A 44 2.54 -2.47 18.89
N ARG A 45 2.54 -1.21 18.46
CA ARG A 45 1.98 -0.11 19.26
C ARG A 45 0.50 -0.29 19.56
N ILE A 46 -0.30 -0.70 18.59
CA ILE A 46 -1.76 -0.87 18.75
C ILE A 46 -2.10 -1.93 19.79
N LEU A 47 -1.31 -3.01 19.85
CA LEU A 47 -1.49 -4.09 20.82
C LEU A 47 -0.71 -3.89 22.12
N GLY A 48 -0.03 -2.74 22.29
CA GLY A 48 0.74 -2.45 23.48
C GLY A 48 2.00 -3.30 23.66
N VAL A 49 2.44 -4.02 22.62
CA VAL A 49 3.64 -4.89 22.67
C VAL A 49 4.89 -4.07 22.39
N LYS A 50 5.85 -4.13 23.32
CA LYS A 50 7.15 -3.47 23.18
C LYS A 50 8.23 -4.28 23.90
N ASN A 51 8.57 -5.42 23.35
CA ASN A 51 9.56 -6.34 23.96
C ASN A 51 10.99 -6.00 23.56
N GLY A 52 11.19 -5.27 22.46
CA GLY A 52 12.53 -4.94 21.93
C GLY A 52 13.26 -6.16 21.35
N GLY A 53 14.45 -5.94 20.81
CA GLY A 53 15.30 -6.99 20.27
C GLY A 53 15.39 -7.01 18.75
N GLU A 54 15.96 -8.09 18.22
CA GLU A 54 16.05 -8.33 16.77
C GLU A 54 14.69 -8.66 16.18
N ILE A 55 14.48 -8.20 14.97
CA ILE A 55 13.23 -8.37 14.20
C ILE A 55 13.57 -9.13 12.92
N ASP A 56 12.91 -10.26 12.69
CA ASP A 56 13.06 -10.96 11.41
C ASP A 56 12.31 -10.20 10.31
N VAL A 57 11.08 -9.78 10.58
CA VAL A 57 10.24 -9.05 9.63
C VAL A 57 9.66 -7.79 10.28
N ALA A 58 9.93 -6.64 9.69
CA ALA A 58 9.28 -5.38 10.03
C ALA A 58 8.16 -5.10 9.02
N ILE A 59 6.91 -5.05 9.47
CA ILE A 59 5.75 -4.60 8.70
C ILE A 59 5.54 -3.12 9.02
N VAL A 60 5.68 -2.25 8.02
CA VAL A 60 5.62 -0.80 8.21
C VAL A 60 4.46 -0.23 7.40
N GLU A 61 3.47 0.33 8.09
CA GLU A 61 2.37 1.10 7.51
C GLU A 61 2.67 2.59 7.59
N GLY A 62 2.17 3.35 6.62
CA GLY A 62 2.26 4.80 6.61
C GLY A 62 3.37 5.35 5.74
N ALA A 63 3.26 6.63 5.43
CA ALA A 63 4.22 7.38 4.64
C ALA A 63 5.20 8.15 5.53
N VAL A 64 6.34 8.53 4.99
CA VAL A 64 7.30 9.42 5.67
C VAL A 64 6.91 10.86 5.38
N MET A 65 6.52 11.60 6.43
CA MET A 65 6.10 13.01 6.37
C MET A 65 6.97 13.92 7.23
N SER A 66 7.94 13.38 7.99
CA SER A 66 8.83 14.15 8.85
C SER A 66 10.23 13.55 8.92
N ASP A 67 11.21 14.39 9.33
CA ASP A 67 12.58 13.93 9.52
C ASP A 67 12.72 12.93 10.68
N ASP A 68 11.84 13.02 11.67
CA ASP A 68 11.82 12.06 12.78
C ASP A 68 11.30 10.70 12.33
N GLU A 69 10.32 10.66 11.43
CA GLU A 69 9.85 9.40 10.82
C GLU A 69 10.91 8.79 9.92
N GLU A 70 11.66 9.59 9.14
CA GLU A 70 12.80 9.11 8.37
C GLU A 70 13.86 8.44 9.27
N LYS A 71 14.26 9.11 10.36
CA LYS A 71 15.21 8.54 11.33
C LYS A 71 14.65 7.27 11.99
N ARG A 72 13.35 7.26 12.30
CA ARG A 72 12.67 6.09 12.86
C ARG A 72 12.65 4.93 11.88
N LEU A 73 12.33 5.19 10.62
CA LEU A 73 12.32 4.19 9.55
C LEU A 73 13.73 3.58 9.34
N ALA A 74 14.77 4.41 9.31
CA ALA A 74 16.15 3.95 9.20
C ALA A 74 16.53 3.00 10.36
N LYS A 75 16.12 3.31 11.61
CA LYS A 75 16.33 2.44 12.76
C LYS A 75 15.56 1.13 12.66
N ILE A 76 14.32 1.15 12.16
CA ILE A 76 13.51 -0.05 11.92
C ILE A 76 14.22 -0.94 10.89
N ARG A 77 14.68 -0.36 9.77
CA ARG A 77 15.41 -1.09 8.73
C ARG A 77 16.70 -1.77 9.27
N GLN A 78 17.46 -1.06 10.09
CA GLN A 78 18.70 -1.59 10.68
C GLN A 78 18.47 -2.79 11.60
N LYS A 79 17.32 -2.85 12.27
CA LYS A 79 16.96 -3.92 13.23
C LYS A 79 16.24 -5.10 12.58
N SER A 80 15.83 -4.99 11.33
CA SER A 80 15.02 -5.99 10.64
C SER A 80 15.78 -6.68 9.51
N LYS A 81 15.59 -7.98 9.32
CA LYS A 81 16.14 -8.72 8.17
C LYS A 81 15.33 -8.41 6.92
N ILE A 82 14.00 -8.42 7.03
CA ILE A 82 13.04 -8.14 5.96
C ILE A 82 12.22 -6.92 6.38
N LEU A 83 12.01 -5.98 5.45
CA LEU A 83 11.11 -4.85 5.61
C LEU A 83 10.00 -4.90 4.57
N VAL A 84 8.76 -4.86 5.03
CA VAL A 84 7.55 -4.89 4.22
C VAL A 84 6.90 -3.51 4.24
N ALA A 85 6.73 -2.89 3.07
CA ALA A 85 5.88 -1.71 2.89
C ALA A 85 4.41 -2.18 2.85
N PHE A 86 3.61 -1.73 3.83
CA PHE A 86 2.27 -2.25 4.06
C PHE A 86 1.21 -1.17 3.86
N GLY A 87 0.44 -1.31 2.78
CA GLY A 87 -0.59 -0.36 2.35
C GLY A 87 -0.07 0.75 1.44
N ASP A 88 -0.98 1.42 0.77
CA ASP A 88 -0.69 2.43 -0.25
C ASP A 88 0.17 3.60 0.27
N CYS A 89 -0.03 4.01 1.53
CA CYS A 89 0.78 5.07 2.14
C CYS A 89 2.27 4.67 2.19
N ALA A 90 2.57 3.44 2.60
CA ALA A 90 3.93 2.93 2.66
C ALA A 90 4.55 2.69 1.28
N CYS A 91 3.73 2.21 0.32
CA CYS A 91 4.18 1.82 -1.01
C CYS A 91 4.34 3.00 -1.99
N HIS A 92 3.47 4.03 -1.88
CA HIS A 92 3.41 5.13 -2.86
C HIS A 92 3.30 6.53 -2.23
N GLY A 93 3.29 6.65 -0.89
CA GLY A 93 2.99 7.90 -0.21
C GLY A 93 1.50 8.17 -0.02
N GLY A 94 0.64 7.27 -0.50
CA GLY A 94 -0.81 7.36 -0.39
C GLY A 94 -1.44 8.41 -1.29
N LYS A 95 -2.73 8.66 -1.08
CA LYS A 95 -3.48 9.68 -1.84
C LYS A 95 -2.96 11.11 -1.68
N PHE A 96 -2.17 11.36 -0.66
CA PHE A 96 -1.60 12.68 -0.36
C PHE A 96 -0.52 13.09 -1.36
N ILE A 97 0.10 12.15 -2.07
CA ILE A 97 1.08 12.45 -3.12
C ILE A 97 0.42 13.07 -4.37
N VAL A 98 -0.88 12.82 -4.56
CA VAL A 98 -1.64 13.23 -5.76
C VAL A 98 -2.12 14.69 -5.66
N LYS A 99 -2.17 15.26 -4.46
CA LYS A 99 -2.52 16.67 -4.27
C LYS A 99 -1.27 17.45 -3.91
N ASP A 100 -0.84 18.33 -4.82
CA ASP A 100 -0.04 19.48 -4.43
C ASP A 100 -0.95 20.37 -3.56
N PHE A 101 -0.95 20.10 -2.25
CA PHE A 101 -1.47 21.11 -1.33
C PHE A 101 -0.51 22.28 -1.40
N ASP A 102 -0.98 23.40 -1.90
CA ASP A 102 -0.26 24.64 -1.76
C ASP A 102 -0.26 25.01 -0.28
N VAL A 103 0.88 24.71 0.34
CA VAL A 103 1.04 24.83 1.79
C VAL A 103 1.03 26.32 2.23
N GLU A 104 1.17 27.25 1.28
CA GLU A 104 1.06 28.67 1.55
C GLU A 104 -0.39 29.08 1.88
N GLU A 105 -1.38 28.33 1.40
CA GLU A 105 -2.80 28.51 1.72
C GLU A 105 -3.24 27.83 3.03
N ILE A 106 -2.49 26.81 3.50
CA ILE A 106 -2.80 26.13 4.75
C ILE A 106 -2.20 26.92 5.91
N ASP A 107 -3.10 27.51 6.66
CA ASP A 107 -2.93 28.31 7.88
C ASP A 107 -1.48 28.41 8.42
N THR A 108 -0.89 29.60 8.27
CA THR A 108 0.43 29.98 8.79
C THR A 108 0.59 29.84 10.32
N LYS A 109 -0.46 29.46 11.03
CA LYS A 109 -0.49 29.28 12.50
C LYS A 109 -0.06 27.89 12.95
N LEU A 110 0.00 26.88 12.07
CA LEU A 110 0.50 25.58 12.43
C LEU A 110 2.03 25.57 12.38
N PRO A 111 2.72 25.08 13.44
CA PRO A 111 4.17 24.99 13.42
C PRO A 111 4.60 24.08 12.27
N ARG A 112 5.36 24.62 11.34
CA ARG A 112 5.89 23.88 10.18
C ARG A 112 7.03 22.96 10.64
N THR A 113 6.68 21.80 11.18
CA THR A 113 7.65 20.79 11.60
C THR A 113 7.58 19.59 10.67
N GLY A 114 8.14 19.68 9.45
CA GLY A 114 8.23 18.48 8.64
C GLY A 114 8.23 18.69 7.13
N LYS A 115 8.24 17.57 6.43
CA LYS A 115 8.12 17.49 4.97
C LYS A 115 6.67 17.71 4.60
N PHE A 116 6.41 18.57 3.64
CA PHE A 116 5.03 18.87 3.20
C PHE A 116 4.45 17.82 2.25
N ARG A 117 5.21 16.78 1.91
CA ARG A 117 4.80 15.69 1.06
C ARG A 117 4.94 14.37 1.78
N ALA A 118 3.97 13.49 1.54
CA ALA A 118 4.05 12.11 1.94
C ALA A 118 4.96 11.35 0.96
N TYR A 119 5.98 10.68 1.47
CA TYR A 119 6.89 9.90 0.65
C TYR A 119 6.79 8.41 0.97
N PRO A 120 6.89 7.52 -0.04
CA PRO A 120 6.96 6.09 0.17
C PRO A 120 8.23 5.70 0.91
N LEU A 121 8.22 4.50 1.51
CA LEU A 121 9.34 4.03 2.34
C LEU A 121 10.61 3.79 1.54
N ASP A 122 10.48 3.31 0.31
CA ASP A 122 11.59 2.96 -0.59
C ASP A 122 12.42 4.17 -1.04
N LYS A 123 11.91 5.38 -0.86
CA LYS A 123 12.69 6.60 -1.04
C LYS A 123 13.85 6.73 -0.03
N TYR A 124 13.72 6.11 1.13
CA TYR A 124 14.66 6.30 2.24
C TYR A 124 15.41 5.03 2.65
N VAL A 125 14.78 3.87 2.48
CA VAL A 125 15.35 2.57 2.86
C VAL A 125 15.03 1.51 1.82
N LYS A 126 15.84 0.45 1.78
CA LYS A 126 15.51 -0.72 0.97
C LYS A 126 14.26 -1.41 1.54
N VAL A 127 13.25 -1.55 0.71
CA VAL A 127 12.05 -2.36 0.96
C VAL A 127 12.22 -3.71 0.28
N ASP A 128 11.91 -4.80 0.99
CA ASP A 128 12.05 -6.15 0.47
C ASP A 128 10.75 -6.67 -0.14
N TYR A 129 9.60 -6.36 0.49
CA TYR A 129 8.27 -6.76 0.00
C TYR A 129 7.26 -5.62 0.09
N TYR A 130 6.24 -5.68 -0.77
CA TYR A 130 5.16 -4.69 -0.86
C TYR A 130 3.81 -5.39 -0.77
N VAL A 131 2.90 -4.83 0.05
CA VAL A 131 1.47 -5.18 0.06
C VAL A 131 0.69 -3.92 -0.24
N PHE A 132 0.08 -3.88 -1.42
CA PHE A 132 -0.59 -2.68 -1.92
C PHE A 132 -2.05 -2.60 -1.48
N GLY A 133 -2.58 -1.38 -1.41
CA GLY A 133 -4.01 -1.13 -1.19
C GLY A 133 -4.30 -0.07 -0.14
N CYS A 134 -5.47 0.55 -0.25
CA CYS A 134 -5.98 1.51 0.72
C CYS A 134 -7.46 1.18 1.06
N PRO A 135 -7.66 0.30 2.06
CA PRO A 135 -6.69 -0.51 2.78
C PRO A 135 -6.20 -1.73 1.98
N VAL A 136 -5.27 -2.50 2.55
CA VAL A 136 -4.80 -3.79 1.99
C VAL A 136 -5.93 -4.82 1.91
N ASP A 137 -5.83 -5.75 0.94
CA ASP A 137 -6.76 -6.88 0.84
C ASP A 137 -6.41 -7.98 1.85
N LYS A 138 -7.40 -8.54 2.55
CA LYS A 138 -7.22 -9.61 3.55
C LYS A 138 -6.52 -10.84 2.97
N GLY A 139 -6.85 -11.22 1.73
CA GLY A 139 -6.24 -12.35 1.05
C GLY A 139 -4.75 -12.14 0.78
N GLU A 140 -4.35 -10.94 0.34
CA GLU A 140 -2.93 -10.62 0.14
C GLU A 140 -2.16 -10.57 1.45
N VAL A 141 -2.78 -10.13 2.54
CA VAL A 141 -2.16 -10.19 3.88
C VAL A 141 -1.91 -11.64 4.30
N LEU A 142 -2.89 -12.52 4.07
CA LEU A 142 -2.73 -13.96 4.34
C LEU A 142 -1.64 -14.58 3.44
N ASP A 143 -1.58 -14.22 2.17
CA ASP A 143 -0.53 -14.67 1.25
C ASP A 143 0.85 -14.23 1.74
N LEU A 144 1.01 -12.98 2.18
CA LEU A 144 2.25 -12.48 2.78
C LEU A 144 2.66 -13.34 3.99
N PHE A 145 1.79 -13.53 4.97
CA PHE A 145 2.13 -14.33 6.17
C PHE A 145 2.47 -15.77 5.82
N LYS A 146 1.73 -16.36 4.89
CA LYS A 146 2.00 -17.71 4.38
C LYS A 146 3.37 -17.82 3.74
N ASP A 147 3.74 -16.86 2.89
CA ASP A 147 5.04 -16.84 2.23
C ASP A 147 6.17 -16.67 3.25
N LEU A 148 6.00 -15.76 4.24
CA LEU A 148 6.97 -15.55 5.32
C LEU A 148 7.17 -16.80 6.18
N LEU A 149 6.09 -17.50 6.57
CA LEU A 149 6.17 -18.72 7.39
C LEU A 149 6.78 -19.88 6.63
N LEU A 150 6.57 -19.95 5.33
CA LEU A 150 7.13 -20.97 4.44
C LEU A 150 8.52 -20.59 3.86
N GLU A 151 9.08 -19.45 4.29
CA GLU A 151 10.36 -18.91 3.80
C GLU A 151 10.39 -18.76 2.27
N ARG A 152 9.24 -18.36 1.69
CA ARG A 152 9.09 -18.09 0.25
C ARG A 152 9.27 -16.61 -0.05
N ILE A 153 9.69 -16.32 -1.26
CA ILE A 153 9.71 -14.94 -1.76
C ILE A 153 8.27 -14.50 -1.97
N HIS A 154 7.87 -13.42 -1.30
CA HIS A 154 6.57 -12.81 -1.54
C HIS A 154 6.59 -11.99 -2.83
N VAL A 155 5.63 -12.23 -3.73
CA VAL A 155 5.52 -11.54 -5.01
C VAL A 155 4.15 -10.88 -5.10
N SER A 156 4.14 -9.54 -5.16
CA SER A 156 2.92 -8.77 -5.37
C SER A 156 2.38 -8.96 -6.79
N LYS A 157 1.06 -8.77 -6.96
CA LYS A 157 0.42 -8.86 -8.28
C LYS A 157 0.97 -7.75 -9.20
N SER A 158 1.30 -8.09 -10.45
CA SER A 158 1.81 -7.15 -11.45
C SER A 158 0.75 -6.67 -12.44
N TYR A 159 -0.28 -7.48 -12.68
CA TYR A 159 -1.38 -7.19 -13.61
C TYR A 159 -2.31 -6.08 -13.09
N ASN A 160 -3.12 -5.50 -13.97
CA ASN A 160 -4.07 -4.45 -13.62
C ASN A 160 -5.44 -5.00 -13.15
N VAL A 161 -6.26 -4.13 -12.54
CA VAL A 161 -7.59 -4.49 -12.00
C VAL A 161 -8.54 -5.03 -13.08
N CYS A 162 -8.37 -4.63 -14.35
CA CYS A 162 -9.24 -5.12 -15.43
C CYS A 162 -9.14 -6.64 -15.61
N ALA A 163 -7.98 -7.25 -15.35
CA ALA A 163 -7.84 -8.71 -15.40
C ALA A 163 -8.78 -9.41 -14.41
N GLU A 164 -8.91 -8.87 -13.21
CA GLU A 164 -9.82 -9.39 -12.18
C GLU A 164 -11.27 -9.04 -12.47
N CYS A 165 -11.50 -7.85 -13.06
CA CYS A 165 -12.83 -7.36 -13.42
C CYS A 165 -13.49 -8.26 -14.49
N ILE A 166 -12.72 -8.67 -15.51
CA ILE A 166 -13.17 -9.61 -16.54
C ILE A 166 -13.48 -10.99 -15.94
N LEU A 167 -12.63 -11.49 -15.05
CA LEU A 167 -12.86 -12.78 -14.38
C LEU A 167 -14.13 -12.80 -13.51
N ARG A 168 -14.64 -11.63 -13.15
CA ARG A 168 -15.91 -11.48 -12.43
C ARG A 168 -17.09 -11.15 -13.32
N GLU A 169 -16.90 -11.19 -14.64
CA GLU A 169 -17.94 -10.90 -15.63
C GLU A 169 -18.62 -9.53 -15.45
N ASN A 170 -17.87 -8.55 -14.90
CA ASN A 170 -18.39 -7.21 -14.67
C ASN A 170 -18.55 -6.46 -15.99
N ALA A 171 -19.64 -5.69 -16.13
CA ALA A 171 -19.77 -4.73 -17.21
C ALA A 171 -18.67 -3.65 -17.12
N CYS A 172 -18.07 -3.30 -18.26
CA CYS A 172 -17.02 -2.29 -18.28
C CYS A 172 -17.61 -0.90 -18.00
N LEU A 173 -17.16 -0.25 -16.93
CA LEU A 173 -17.66 1.06 -16.53
C LEU A 173 -17.32 2.15 -17.56
N LEU A 174 -16.20 2.04 -18.27
CA LEU A 174 -15.87 2.96 -19.37
C LEU A 174 -16.86 2.85 -20.54
N ASP A 175 -17.39 1.64 -20.80
CA ASP A 175 -18.43 1.46 -21.82
C ASP A 175 -19.80 2.03 -21.39
N LEU A 176 -19.99 2.14 -20.08
CA LEU A 176 -21.17 2.78 -19.48
C LEU A 176 -21.01 4.32 -19.29
N GLY A 177 -19.92 4.91 -19.81
CA GLY A 177 -19.64 6.34 -19.66
C GLY A 177 -19.16 6.78 -18.27
N ILE A 178 -18.73 5.84 -17.44
CA ILE A 178 -18.26 6.10 -16.08
C ILE A 178 -16.73 6.06 -16.05
N PRO A 179 -16.03 7.10 -15.52
CA PRO A 179 -14.59 7.11 -15.42
C PRO A 179 -14.11 5.94 -14.52
N CYS A 180 -13.08 5.22 -14.96
CA CYS A 180 -12.54 4.08 -14.20
C CYS A 180 -11.04 3.96 -14.39
N LEU A 181 -10.27 3.89 -13.31
CA LEU A 181 -8.82 3.73 -13.33
C LEU A 181 -8.36 2.26 -13.35
N GLY A 182 -9.27 1.31 -13.48
CA GLY A 182 -8.96 -0.12 -13.54
C GLY A 182 -7.82 -0.48 -14.49
N PRO A 183 -7.79 0.08 -15.74
CA PRO A 183 -6.75 -0.24 -16.73
C PRO A 183 -5.32 0.11 -16.29
N ILE A 184 -5.14 1.09 -15.42
CA ILE A 184 -3.82 1.54 -14.97
C ILE A 184 -3.53 1.19 -13.52
N THR A 185 -4.48 0.62 -12.80
CA THR A 185 -4.35 0.30 -11.37
C THR A 185 -3.92 -1.14 -11.16
N ARG A 186 -2.94 -1.36 -10.29
CA ARG A 186 -2.47 -2.70 -9.88
C ARG A 186 -3.60 -3.55 -9.31
N GLY A 187 -3.72 -4.79 -9.78
CA GLY A 187 -4.68 -5.79 -9.31
C GLY A 187 -4.38 -6.31 -7.89
N GLY A 188 -5.16 -7.28 -7.43
CA GLY A 188 -5.07 -7.90 -6.11
C GLY A 188 -6.27 -7.63 -5.20
N CYS A 189 -7.18 -6.72 -5.58
CA CYS A 189 -8.41 -6.42 -4.83
C CYS A 189 -9.63 -7.19 -5.32
N LYS A 190 -9.46 -8.11 -6.28
CA LYS A 190 -10.54 -8.87 -6.90
C LYS A 190 -11.61 -7.96 -7.54
N ALA A 191 -11.19 -6.81 -8.10
CA ALA A 191 -12.06 -5.81 -8.70
C ALA A 191 -13.23 -5.38 -7.79
N ALA A 192 -13.00 -5.23 -6.50
CA ALA A 192 -14.06 -5.01 -5.49
C ALA A 192 -14.99 -3.83 -5.85
N CYS A 193 -14.44 -2.68 -6.29
CA CYS A 193 -15.24 -1.51 -6.65
C CYS A 193 -16.05 -1.74 -7.92
N PRO A 194 -15.48 -2.19 -9.06
CA PRO A 194 -16.26 -2.49 -10.27
C PRO A 194 -17.34 -3.53 -10.04
N SER A 195 -17.12 -4.53 -9.18
CA SER A 195 -18.09 -5.58 -8.89
C SER A 195 -19.37 -5.08 -8.21
N VAL A 196 -19.37 -3.87 -7.69
CA VAL A 196 -20.55 -3.20 -7.12
C VAL A 196 -20.95 -1.95 -7.92
N GLY A 197 -20.51 -1.85 -9.17
CA GLY A 197 -20.83 -0.75 -10.07
C GLY A 197 -20.14 0.58 -9.74
N ARG A 198 -19.03 0.56 -8.96
CA ARG A 198 -18.25 1.74 -8.62
C ARG A 198 -16.95 1.78 -9.38
N GLU A 199 -16.54 2.96 -9.79
CA GLU A 199 -15.27 3.20 -10.47
C GLU A 199 -14.06 2.77 -9.63
N CYS A 200 -13.04 2.25 -10.30
CA CYS A 200 -11.74 2.09 -9.68
C CYS A 200 -11.08 3.45 -9.52
N ILE A 201 -10.66 3.77 -8.30
CA ILE A 201 -10.06 5.06 -7.92
C ILE A 201 -8.52 5.01 -7.79
N GLY A 202 -7.88 3.92 -8.19
CA GLY A 202 -6.43 3.82 -8.17
C GLY A 202 -5.79 3.56 -6.81
N CYS A 203 -6.52 3.06 -5.82
CA CYS A 203 -6.07 2.93 -4.43
C CYS A 203 -4.92 1.93 -4.20
N ARG A 204 -4.45 1.25 -5.24
CA ARG A 204 -3.34 0.29 -5.19
C ARG A 204 -2.11 0.76 -5.97
N GLY A 205 -2.13 2.02 -6.42
CA GLY A 205 -1.08 2.58 -7.27
C GLY A 205 -1.09 2.02 -8.69
N LEU A 206 -0.10 2.43 -9.48
CA LEU A 206 -0.02 2.05 -10.89
C LEU A 206 0.40 0.59 -11.06
N ALA A 207 -0.22 -0.08 -12.04
CA ALA A 207 0.27 -1.36 -12.55
C ALA A 207 1.62 -1.16 -13.27
N GLU A 208 2.39 -2.24 -13.43
CA GLU A 208 3.73 -2.14 -14.06
C GLU A 208 3.66 -1.70 -15.52
N ASP A 209 2.59 -2.09 -16.21
CA ASP A 209 2.30 -1.77 -17.61
C ASP A 209 1.33 -0.61 -17.79
N ALA A 210 1.12 0.21 -16.75
CA ALA A 210 0.15 1.29 -16.77
C ALA A 210 0.41 2.31 -17.88
N ASN A 211 -0.56 2.51 -18.77
CA ASN A 211 -0.52 3.51 -19.83
C ASN A 211 -1.59 4.58 -19.59
N ILE A 212 -1.20 5.65 -18.89
CA ILE A 212 -2.09 6.74 -18.53
C ILE A 212 -2.57 7.51 -19.77
N GLU A 213 -1.70 7.70 -20.77
CA GLU A 213 -2.03 8.43 -21.99
C GLU A 213 -3.09 7.68 -22.82
N SER A 214 -2.95 6.36 -22.92
CA SER A 214 -3.95 5.51 -23.57
C SER A 214 -5.31 5.59 -22.85
N LEU A 215 -5.32 5.54 -21.51
CA LEU A 215 -6.56 5.67 -20.75
C LEU A 215 -7.24 7.03 -20.97
N ILE A 216 -6.47 8.12 -20.98
CA ILE A 216 -6.99 9.46 -21.26
C ILE A 216 -7.59 9.53 -22.67
N SER A 217 -6.94 8.94 -23.68
CA SER A 217 -7.46 8.89 -25.04
C SER A 217 -8.78 8.13 -25.12
N ILE A 218 -8.87 6.97 -24.49
CA ILE A 218 -10.11 6.17 -24.42
C ILE A 218 -11.25 6.95 -23.75
N MET A 219 -10.97 7.65 -22.65
CA MET A 219 -11.98 8.45 -21.96
C MET A 219 -12.48 9.58 -22.86
N LYS A 220 -11.57 10.30 -23.56
CA LYS A 220 -11.96 11.35 -24.51
C LYS A 220 -12.81 10.83 -25.66
N GLU A 221 -12.43 9.72 -26.27
CA GLU A 221 -13.20 9.10 -27.35
C GLU A 221 -14.62 8.70 -26.93
N LYS A 222 -14.78 8.28 -25.67
CA LYS A 222 -16.08 7.92 -25.09
C LYS A 222 -16.86 9.10 -24.51
N GLY A 223 -16.33 10.34 -24.58
CA GLY A 223 -16.95 11.52 -23.99
C GLY A 223 -17.01 11.50 -22.46
N ILE A 224 -16.11 10.74 -21.81
CA ILE A 224 -16.04 10.65 -20.35
C ILE A 224 -15.20 11.80 -19.82
N GLU A 225 -15.72 12.49 -18.80
CA GLU A 225 -14.97 13.52 -18.09
C GLU A 225 -13.72 12.92 -17.43
N ILE A 226 -12.57 13.55 -17.68
CA ILE A 226 -11.30 13.05 -17.15
C ILE A 226 -11.11 13.62 -15.75
N PRO A 227 -11.01 12.75 -14.72
CA PRO A 227 -10.76 13.21 -13.36
C PRO A 227 -9.46 14.00 -13.26
N GLU A 228 -9.47 15.15 -12.58
CA GLU A 228 -8.30 16.04 -12.43
C GLU A 228 -7.07 15.29 -11.88
N TYR A 229 -7.26 14.38 -10.93
CA TYR A 229 -6.17 13.60 -10.34
C TYR A 229 -5.46 12.68 -11.35
N LEU A 230 -6.08 12.32 -12.48
CA LEU A 230 -5.43 11.53 -13.53
C LEU A 230 -4.33 12.31 -14.23
N TYR A 231 -4.52 13.61 -14.44
CA TYR A 231 -3.47 14.50 -14.97
C TYR A 231 -2.30 14.62 -13.99
N ASN A 232 -2.60 14.64 -12.69
CA ASN A 232 -1.59 14.69 -11.66
C ASN A 232 -0.76 13.40 -11.62
N LEU A 233 -1.39 12.23 -11.71
CA LEU A 233 -0.69 10.94 -11.82
C LEU A 233 0.27 10.90 -13.01
N GLN A 234 -0.12 11.43 -14.18
CA GLN A 234 0.75 11.53 -15.35
C GLN A 234 1.98 12.41 -15.07
N LYS A 235 1.80 13.50 -14.34
CA LYS A 235 2.87 14.43 -13.97
C LYS A 235 3.91 13.78 -13.06
N TYR A 236 3.46 12.94 -12.10
CA TYR A 236 4.31 12.24 -11.15
C TYR A 236 4.94 10.95 -11.73
N ALA A 237 4.25 10.22 -12.60
CA ALA A 237 4.81 9.07 -13.30
C ALA A 237 6.03 9.44 -14.16
N ARG A 238 6.07 10.66 -14.68
CA ARG A 238 7.22 11.20 -15.44
C ARG A 238 8.38 11.70 -14.55
N GLY A 239 8.13 11.95 -13.26
CA GLY A 239 9.11 12.46 -12.28
C GLY A 239 9.84 11.39 -11.48
N GLY A 240 9.53 10.11 -11.67
CA GLY A 240 10.13 8.98 -10.97
C GLY A 240 11.49 8.52 -11.52
N SER A 241 12.10 9.29 -12.40
CA SER A 241 13.44 9.03 -12.96
C SER A 241 14.31 10.29 -12.82
N THR A 242 14.68 10.64 -11.59
CA THR A 242 15.90 11.41 -11.29
C THR A 242 16.37 11.08 -9.88
#